data_e95b0d9acdf7a94f78234d724ae61dfa
#
_entry.id   e95b0d9acdf7a94f78234d724ae61dfa
#
_cell.length_a   1.000
_cell.length_b   1.000
_cell.length_c   1.000
_cell.angle_alpha   90.00
_cell.angle_beta   90.00
_cell.angle_gamma   90.00
#
_symmetry.space_group_name_H-M   'P 1'
#
loop_
_entity.id
_entity.type
_entity.pdbx_description
1 polymer ?
#
loop_
_entity_poly.entity_id
_entity_poly.type
_entity_poly.pdbx_seq_one_letter_code
_entity_poly.pdbx_strand_id
1 'polypeptide(L)'
;MSPINRRRFVAAAAGAAAAAVALNPESAVAAQYRDTGDFEAADRGFVAALKPGVVKDADGKVVWDNDAYAFLEKDAPRTANKSLWRQSQLASRQGLYKVTDRIYQVRGLDLSNMTIVEGDTGIIVIDPLISAETAAAALKLYRTHRGERKVTALIYTHPHVDHFGGGYGVLPEGAGEVPVVAPEGFLEHAVSENVYAGTAMNRRSAYMYGAHLPRSARGQIGCGLGQSVSLGTVGLIAPTRSITRTGQVETFDGVAVEFQMTPGTEAPAEMNFVFPGLRAVCMAENATHTMHNIITLRGAQVRDAREWARYLNESVDLFAGRVDVAFASHHWPTWGGAEITELLSSQRDLYAYLHDQTLRMINIGMTGREIAEAIELPPGLDVWANRGYYGSLSHNVKGIYQRYMGWFDANPAHLWEHPPVEEAKRYVRALGGRSAAIARAREFEREGDLRFAATLLNHVVFADPGSRVARAELARIYTRLGYAAENAVWRNFYLTGALELTEGVRVGESSTVGPTMMAALSIEQLIDSVAIRINGPKAWDLKVRMDWSFPSLGVVYHLTVRNGVLTYRSDENADPGAGVTLSMTKVQLLALLGGKGLGDIEVSGDASLLQQVLAVVEKPDPNFAIVTP
;
A
#
# COMPACT_ATOMS: atom_id res chain seq x y z
N MET A 1 -5.44 -43.80 11.10
CA MET A 1 -5.82 -42.84 10.03
C MET A 1 -4.80 -42.98 8.91
N SER A 2 -5.23 -43.32 7.70
CA SER A 2 -4.33 -43.48 6.54
C SER A 2 -3.80 -42.09 6.13
N PRO A 3 -2.51 -41.91 5.82
CA PRO A 3 -1.97 -40.61 5.41
C PRO A 3 -2.67 -40.14 4.14
N ILE A 4 -3.31 -38.98 4.20
CA ILE A 4 -3.93 -38.35 3.04
C ILE A 4 -2.82 -37.96 2.07
N ASN A 5 -2.78 -38.64 0.92
CA ASN A 5 -1.77 -38.40 -0.11
C ASN A 5 -2.02 -37.01 -0.73
N ARG A 6 -1.00 -36.13 -0.72
CA ARG A 6 -1.00 -34.76 -1.30
C ARG A 6 -1.70 -34.69 -2.67
N ARG A 7 -1.46 -35.71 -3.55
CA ARG A 7 -2.10 -35.76 -4.89
C ARG A 7 -3.61 -36.00 -4.83
N ARG A 8 -4.11 -36.75 -3.82
CA ARG A 8 -5.56 -36.98 -3.67
C ARG A 8 -6.28 -35.78 -3.09
N PHE A 9 -5.62 -34.99 -2.23
CA PHE A 9 -6.20 -33.75 -1.68
C PHE A 9 -6.36 -32.68 -2.78
N VAL A 10 -5.30 -32.45 -3.59
CA VAL A 10 -5.33 -31.48 -4.70
C VAL A 10 -6.34 -31.92 -5.79
N ALA A 11 -6.42 -33.21 -6.10
CA ALA A 11 -7.40 -33.73 -7.07
C ALA A 11 -8.85 -33.65 -6.54
N ALA A 12 -9.06 -33.86 -5.22
CA ALA A 12 -10.37 -33.71 -4.60
C ALA A 12 -10.82 -32.24 -4.52
N ALA A 13 -9.90 -31.31 -4.22
CA ALA A 13 -10.18 -29.86 -4.22
C ALA A 13 -10.48 -29.35 -5.63
N ALA A 14 -9.72 -29.79 -6.64
CA ALA A 14 -10.01 -29.44 -8.04
C ALA A 14 -11.33 -30.03 -8.55
N GLY A 15 -11.69 -31.25 -8.08
CA GLY A 15 -12.96 -31.90 -8.39
C GLY A 15 -14.16 -31.25 -7.67
N ALA A 16 -13.97 -30.81 -6.43
CA ALA A 16 -14.99 -30.11 -5.65
C ALA A 16 -15.27 -28.69 -6.20
N ALA A 17 -14.24 -27.96 -6.63
CA ALA A 17 -14.41 -26.66 -7.28
C ALA A 17 -15.19 -26.77 -8.61
N ALA A 18 -14.97 -27.86 -9.38
CA ALA A 18 -15.74 -28.13 -10.60
C ALA A 18 -17.19 -28.59 -10.31
N ALA A 19 -17.45 -29.28 -9.19
CA ALA A 19 -18.78 -29.74 -8.80
C ALA A 19 -19.59 -28.68 -8.03
N ALA A 20 -18.95 -27.77 -7.27
CA ALA A 20 -19.61 -26.66 -6.58
C ALA A 20 -20.18 -25.62 -7.54
N VAL A 21 -19.64 -25.53 -8.76
CA VAL A 21 -20.21 -24.69 -9.84
C VAL A 21 -21.56 -25.24 -10.35
N ALA A 22 -21.90 -26.49 -10.04
CA ALA A 22 -23.12 -27.15 -10.51
C ALA A 22 -24.33 -27.10 -9.54
N LEU A 23 -24.16 -26.63 -8.30
CA LEU A 23 -25.24 -26.55 -7.32
C LEU A 23 -25.61 -25.09 -7.03
N ASN A 24 -26.42 -24.50 -7.90
CA ASN A 24 -27.24 -23.29 -7.72
C ASN A 24 -26.68 -22.18 -6.80
N PRO A 25 -25.50 -21.59 -7.10
CA PRO A 25 -25.03 -20.40 -6.37
C PRO A 25 -25.79 -19.14 -6.76
N GLU A 26 -26.56 -19.17 -7.87
CA GLU A 26 -27.27 -17.99 -8.38
C GLU A 26 -28.34 -17.45 -7.42
N SER A 27 -28.97 -18.27 -6.60
CA SER A 27 -30.02 -17.81 -5.69
C SER A 27 -29.49 -17.15 -4.41
N ALA A 28 -28.42 -17.69 -3.82
CA ALA A 28 -27.77 -17.08 -2.65
C ALA A 28 -27.01 -15.81 -3.04
N VAL A 29 -26.26 -15.85 -4.13
CA VAL A 29 -25.57 -14.69 -4.70
C VAL A 29 -26.58 -13.62 -5.14
N ALA A 30 -27.69 -13.99 -5.77
CA ALA A 30 -28.74 -13.02 -6.15
C ALA A 30 -29.43 -12.39 -4.94
N ALA A 31 -29.60 -13.12 -3.82
CA ALA A 31 -30.12 -12.57 -2.59
C ALA A 31 -29.14 -11.58 -1.94
N GLN A 32 -27.86 -11.90 -1.95
CA GLN A 32 -26.78 -11.04 -1.43
C GLN A 32 -26.69 -9.70 -2.21
N TYR A 33 -26.87 -9.69 -3.55
CA TYR A 33 -26.91 -8.46 -4.34
C TYR A 33 -28.14 -7.58 -4.12
N ARG A 34 -29.18 -8.07 -3.42
CA ARG A 34 -30.34 -7.28 -3.03
C ARG A 34 -30.16 -6.58 -1.68
N ASP A 35 -29.11 -6.92 -0.96
CA ASP A 35 -28.75 -6.26 0.28
C ASP A 35 -28.23 -4.84 0.01
N THR A 36 -28.95 -3.84 0.48
CA THR A 36 -28.64 -2.40 0.37
C THR A 36 -28.01 -1.82 1.62
N GLY A 37 -27.81 -2.61 2.68
CA GLY A 37 -27.34 -2.13 3.98
C GLY A 37 -26.05 -1.33 3.90
N ASP A 38 -25.08 -1.78 3.08
CA ASP A 38 -23.83 -1.03 2.87
C ASP A 38 -24.06 0.34 2.20
N PHE A 39 -24.99 0.43 1.24
CA PHE A 39 -25.32 1.71 0.59
C PHE A 39 -25.98 2.67 1.58
N GLU A 40 -26.89 2.19 2.40
CA GLU A 40 -27.53 2.97 3.46
C GLU A 40 -26.47 3.45 4.48
N ALA A 41 -25.55 2.58 4.89
CA ALA A 41 -24.43 2.92 5.78
C ALA A 41 -23.46 3.92 5.12
N ALA A 42 -23.12 3.74 3.83
CA ALA A 42 -22.24 4.64 3.10
C ALA A 42 -22.84 6.04 2.89
N ASP A 43 -24.16 6.16 2.77
CA ASP A 43 -24.86 7.43 2.62
C ASP A 43 -25.26 8.05 3.97
N ARG A 44 -25.18 7.30 5.08
CA ARG A 44 -25.58 7.76 6.40
C ARG A 44 -24.77 8.96 6.86
N GLY A 45 -25.46 9.97 7.36
CA GLY A 45 -24.85 11.19 7.90
C GLY A 45 -24.34 12.15 6.83
N PHE A 46 -24.68 11.97 5.57
CA PHE A 46 -24.30 12.89 4.49
C PHE A 46 -24.68 14.34 4.81
N VAL A 47 -23.72 15.27 4.69
CA VAL A 47 -23.90 16.70 4.92
C VAL A 47 -23.80 17.45 3.60
N ALA A 48 -22.69 17.27 2.87
CA ALA A 48 -22.45 17.98 1.61
C ALA A 48 -21.37 17.27 0.79
N ALA A 49 -21.45 17.42 -0.54
CA ALA A 49 -20.39 17.02 -1.46
C ALA A 49 -19.55 18.21 -1.91
N LEU A 50 -18.27 17.97 -2.26
CA LEU A 50 -17.48 18.94 -3.01
C LEU A 50 -18.04 19.05 -4.43
N LYS A 51 -18.35 20.27 -4.90
CA LYS A 51 -18.89 20.52 -6.24
C LYS A 51 -18.15 21.70 -6.91
N PRO A 52 -17.49 21.50 -8.06
CA PRO A 52 -17.23 20.20 -8.69
C PRO A 52 -16.37 19.28 -7.80
N GLY A 53 -16.47 17.96 -7.98
CA GLY A 53 -15.70 16.95 -7.25
C GLY A 53 -14.24 16.86 -7.70
N VAL A 54 -13.63 18.01 -8.02
CA VAL A 54 -12.28 18.13 -8.60
C VAL A 54 -11.42 19.03 -7.72
N VAL A 55 -10.23 18.55 -7.38
CA VAL A 55 -9.21 19.33 -6.65
C VAL A 55 -8.05 19.62 -7.60
N LYS A 56 -7.56 20.86 -7.57
CA LYS A 56 -6.44 21.33 -8.39
C LYS A 56 -5.35 21.92 -7.50
N ASP A 57 -4.11 21.86 -7.99
CA ASP A 57 -2.99 22.59 -7.40
C ASP A 57 -3.02 24.08 -7.75
N ALA A 58 -2.00 24.83 -7.29
CA ALA A 58 -1.87 26.27 -7.53
C ALA A 58 -1.69 26.62 -9.01
N ASP A 59 -1.17 25.71 -9.82
CA ASP A 59 -0.95 25.88 -11.25
C ASP A 59 -2.18 25.47 -12.08
N GLY A 60 -3.26 25.01 -11.41
CA GLY A 60 -4.51 24.59 -12.05
C GLY A 60 -4.48 23.15 -12.58
N LYS A 61 -3.43 22.37 -12.32
CA LYS A 61 -3.34 20.95 -12.65
C LYS A 61 -4.28 20.15 -11.74
N VAL A 62 -4.99 19.18 -12.34
CA VAL A 62 -5.89 18.31 -11.57
C VAL A 62 -5.08 17.36 -10.70
N VAL A 63 -5.29 17.44 -9.40
CA VAL A 63 -4.71 16.57 -8.36
C VAL A 63 -5.64 15.41 -8.06
N TRP A 64 -6.95 15.66 -8.04
CA TRP A 64 -7.99 14.68 -7.76
C TRP A 64 -9.23 14.99 -8.59
N ASP A 65 -9.88 13.93 -9.12
CA ASP A 65 -11.11 14.05 -9.91
C ASP A 65 -12.07 12.92 -9.57
N ASN A 66 -13.02 13.19 -8.65
CA ASN A 66 -14.08 12.27 -8.32
C ASN A 66 -15.17 12.23 -9.41
N ASP A 67 -15.40 13.35 -10.12
CA ASP A 67 -16.44 13.42 -11.15
C ASP A 67 -16.14 12.49 -12.33
N ALA A 68 -14.86 12.15 -12.55
CA ALA A 68 -14.44 11.15 -13.53
C ALA A 68 -15.00 9.74 -13.26
N TYR A 69 -15.50 9.46 -12.05
CA TYR A 69 -16.12 8.19 -11.67
C TYR A 69 -17.65 8.16 -11.81
N ALA A 70 -18.29 9.20 -12.33
CA ALA A 70 -19.75 9.26 -12.53
C ALA A 70 -20.31 8.08 -13.36
N PHE A 71 -19.48 7.42 -14.17
CA PHE A 71 -19.88 6.21 -14.91
C PHE A 71 -20.26 5.04 -14.00
N LEU A 72 -19.84 5.03 -12.72
CA LEU A 72 -20.20 4.02 -11.73
C LEU A 72 -21.67 4.09 -11.28
N GLU A 73 -22.38 5.18 -11.54
CA GLU A 73 -23.83 5.30 -11.27
C GLU A 73 -24.65 4.31 -12.10
N LYS A 74 -24.06 3.75 -13.17
CA LYS A 74 -24.70 2.79 -14.07
C LYS A 74 -24.56 1.36 -13.57
N ASP A 75 -25.36 0.47 -14.14
CA ASP A 75 -25.23 -0.97 -13.90
C ASP A 75 -23.87 -1.52 -14.34
N ALA A 76 -23.45 -2.60 -13.68
CA ALA A 76 -22.19 -3.27 -13.96
C ALA A 76 -22.11 -3.79 -15.41
N PRO A 77 -21.15 -3.33 -16.22
CA PRO A 77 -20.98 -3.81 -17.58
C PRO A 77 -20.26 -5.17 -17.61
N ARG A 78 -20.26 -5.83 -18.77
CA ARG A 78 -19.50 -7.09 -18.97
C ARG A 78 -17.97 -6.92 -18.84
N THR A 79 -17.47 -5.70 -18.79
CA THR A 79 -16.05 -5.35 -18.64
C THR A 79 -15.60 -5.18 -17.20
N ALA A 80 -16.46 -5.51 -16.23
CA ALA A 80 -16.14 -5.48 -14.82
C ALA A 80 -16.85 -6.63 -14.08
N ASN A 81 -16.19 -7.16 -13.05
CA ASN A 81 -16.82 -8.08 -12.10
C ASN A 81 -17.92 -7.33 -11.34
N LYS A 82 -19.11 -7.92 -11.21
CA LYS A 82 -20.28 -7.27 -10.58
C LYS A 82 -20.05 -6.94 -9.11
N SER A 83 -19.39 -7.83 -8.38
CA SER A 83 -19.07 -7.63 -6.96
C SER A 83 -18.10 -6.45 -6.78
N LEU A 84 -17.04 -6.40 -7.60
CA LEU A 84 -16.10 -5.26 -7.59
C LEU A 84 -16.79 -3.95 -8.02
N TRP A 85 -17.71 -4.00 -8.97
CA TRP A 85 -18.46 -2.82 -9.40
C TRP A 85 -19.28 -2.23 -8.25
N ARG A 86 -19.99 -3.10 -7.48
CA ARG A 86 -20.73 -2.69 -6.28
C ARG A 86 -19.79 -2.01 -5.27
N GLN A 87 -18.64 -2.60 -4.98
CA GLN A 87 -17.66 -2.01 -4.06
C GLN A 87 -17.15 -0.66 -4.58
N SER A 88 -16.93 -0.54 -5.88
CA SER A 88 -16.50 0.71 -6.51
C SER A 88 -17.56 1.80 -6.42
N GLN A 89 -18.85 1.46 -6.57
CA GLN A 89 -19.97 2.38 -6.35
C GLN A 89 -20.01 2.91 -4.91
N LEU A 90 -19.77 2.04 -3.93
CA LEU A 90 -19.71 2.42 -2.51
C LEU A 90 -18.50 3.32 -2.22
N ALA A 91 -17.32 2.94 -2.70
CA ALA A 91 -16.08 3.70 -2.51
C ALA A 91 -16.06 5.06 -3.25
N SER A 92 -16.93 5.25 -4.27
CA SER A 92 -17.03 6.52 -4.99
C SER A 92 -17.90 7.57 -4.30
N ARG A 93 -18.55 7.23 -3.18
CA ARG A 93 -19.32 8.18 -2.37
C ARG A 93 -18.42 9.28 -1.82
N GLN A 94 -18.60 10.50 -2.28
CA GLN A 94 -17.76 11.65 -1.97
C GLN A 94 -18.51 12.68 -1.13
N GLY A 95 -17.87 13.23 -0.10
CA GLY A 95 -18.41 14.34 0.67
C GLY A 95 -18.01 14.38 2.13
N LEU A 96 -18.63 15.32 2.85
CA LEU A 96 -18.60 15.44 4.30
C LEU A 96 -19.77 14.66 4.91
N TYR A 97 -19.47 13.81 5.89
CA TYR A 97 -20.44 12.97 6.56
C TYR A 97 -20.34 13.12 8.09
N LYS A 98 -21.46 13.24 8.78
CA LYS A 98 -21.53 13.17 10.22
C LYS A 98 -21.50 11.70 10.67
N VAL A 99 -20.46 11.28 11.38
CA VAL A 99 -20.29 9.93 11.92
C VAL A 99 -21.13 9.78 13.20
N THR A 100 -20.91 10.70 14.14
CA THR A 100 -21.68 10.85 15.37
C THR A 100 -21.60 12.31 15.82
N ASP A 101 -22.11 12.65 16.99
CA ASP A 101 -21.93 14.01 17.50
C ASP A 101 -20.46 14.31 17.68
N ARG A 102 -20.02 15.48 17.17
CA ARG A 102 -18.64 15.97 17.19
C ARG A 102 -17.65 15.19 16.29
N ILE A 103 -18.03 14.09 15.60
CA ILE A 103 -17.15 13.37 14.68
C ILE A 103 -17.70 13.45 13.26
N TYR A 104 -16.83 13.86 12.34
CA TYR A 104 -17.10 13.99 10.90
C TYR A 104 -16.02 13.30 10.10
N GLN A 105 -16.40 12.73 8.94
CA GLN A 105 -15.45 12.21 7.95
C GLN A 105 -15.63 12.92 6.62
N VAL A 106 -14.51 13.24 5.97
CA VAL A 106 -14.49 13.56 4.55
C VAL A 106 -14.01 12.32 3.81
N ARG A 107 -14.87 11.81 2.93
CA ARG A 107 -14.66 10.57 2.15
C ARG A 107 -14.63 10.88 0.66
N GLY A 108 -13.91 10.07 -0.13
CA GLY A 108 -13.89 10.14 -1.59
C GLY A 108 -13.13 11.33 -2.17
N LEU A 109 -12.32 12.04 -1.39
CA LEU A 109 -11.41 13.08 -1.88
C LEU A 109 -9.96 12.60 -2.02
N ASP A 110 -9.70 11.34 -1.69
CA ASP A 110 -8.46 10.62 -1.88
C ASP A 110 -8.72 9.11 -1.72
N LEU A 111 -7.66 8.30 -1.62
CA LEU A 111 -7.73 6.88 -1.33
C LEU A 111 -8.31 6.62 0.06
N SER A 112 -7.83 7.34 1.06
CA SER A 112 -8.23 7.27 2.48
C SER A 112 -9.31 8.31 2.83
N ASN A 113 -9.80 8.24 4.07
CA ASN A 113 -10.73 9.18 4.68
C ASN A 113 -10.00 10.11 5.65
N MET A 114 -10.33 11.39 5.66
CA MET A 114 -9.91 12.31 6.70
C MET A 114 -11.02 12.41 7.76
N THR A 115 -10.69 12.10 9.03
CA THR A 115 -11.64 12.26 10.13
C THR A 115 -11.36 13.53 10.93
N ILE A 116 -12.41 14.23 11.33
CA ILE A 116 -12.37 15.49 12.10
C ILE A 116 -13.20 15.30 13.36
N VAL A 117 -12.58 15.55 14.52
CA VAL A 117 -13.24 15.52 15.81
C VAL A 117 -13.31 16.94 16.38
N GLU A 118 -14.50 17.42 16.70
CA GLU A 118 -14.70 18.74 17.29
C GLU A 118 -14.30 18.73 18.77
N GLY A 119 -13.27 19.51 19.12
CA GLY A 119 -12.85 19.80 20.48
C GLY A 119 -13.65 20.93 21.11
N ASP A 120 -13.19 21.41 22.25
CA ASP A 120 -13.84 22.51 22.97
C ASP A 120 -13.59 23.87 22.28
N THR A 121 -12.40 24.06 21.71
CA THR A 121 -12.00 25.33 21.07
C THR A 121 -11.66 25.21 19.58
N GLY A 122 -11.36 24.00 19.10
CA GLY A 122 -10.93 23.72 17.74
C GLY A 122 -11.31 22.34 17.26
N ILE A 123 -10.42 21.73 16.47
CA ILE A 123 -10.62 20.40 15.88
C ILE A 123 -9.35 19.54 15.97
N ILE A 124 -9.55 18.25 16.14
CA ILE A 124 -8.53 17.22 15.98
C ILE A 124 -8.71 16.64 14.57
N VAL A 125 -7.64 16.59 13.79
CA VAL A 125 -7.62 15.94 12.47
C VAL A 125 -6.95 14.58 12.58
N ILE A 126 -7.55 13.56 12.00
CA ILE A 126 -7.02 12.19 11.92
C ILE A 126 -6.83 11.85 10.45
N ASP A 127 -5.63 11.39 10.09
CA ASP A 127 -5.23 10.92 8.76
C ASP A 127 -5.55 11.94 7.64
N PRO A 128 -4.69 12.94 7.42
CA PRO A 128 -4.95 14.06 6.51
C PRO A 128 -4.74 13.73 5.02
N LEU A 129 -5.09 12.53 4.56
CA LEU A 129 -5.02 12.10 3.15
C LEU A 129 -3.57 12.04 2.59
N ILE A 130 -3.44 11.82 1.26
CA ILE A 130 -2.14 11.73 0.57
C ILE A 130 -1.52 13.09 0.30
N SER A 131 -2.32 14.05 -0.19
CA SER A 131 -1.78 15.32 -0.67
C SER A 131 -2.31 16.52 0.08
N ALA A 132 -1.46 17.55 0.18
CA ALA A 132 -1.81 18.80 0.84
C ALA A 132 -3.04 19.46 0.21
N GLU A 133 -3.20 19.35 -1.10
CA GLU A 133 -4.31 19.93 -1.84
C GLU A 133 -5.64 19.24 -1.52
N THR A 134 -5.65 17.90 -1.47
CA THR A 134 -6.87 17.13 -1.10
C THR A 134 -7.23 17.33 0.35
N ALA A 135 -6.24 17.34 1.25
CA ALA A 135 -6.44 17.61 2.68
C ALA A 135 -6.97 19.03 2.93
N ALA A 136 -6.42 20.04 2.24
CA ALA A 136 -6.91 21.42 2.33
C ALA A 136 -8.35 21.54 1.80
N ALA A 137 -8.67 20.87 0.68
CA ALA A 137 -10.03 20.86 0.14
C ALA A 137 -11.01 20.16 1.09
N ALA A 138 -10.61 19.06 1.73
CA ALA A 138 -11.40 18.35 2.72
C ALA A 138 -11.67 19.22 3.98
N LEU A 139 -10.63 19.88 4.51
CA LEU A 139 -10.77 20.79 5.64
C LEU A 139 -11.65 22.00 5.28
N LYS A 140 -11.51 22.55 4.07
CA LYS A 140 -12.37 23.62 3.58
C LYS A 140 -13.83 23.21 3.48
N LEU A 141 -14.10 21.98 2.96
CA LEU A 141 -15.46 21.44 2.89
C LEU A 141 -16.08 21.35 4.29
N TYR A 142 -15.34 20.83 5.27
CA TYR A 142 -15.77 20.78 6.67
C TYR A 142 -16.06 22.21 7.19
N ARG A 143 -15.12 23.15 7.07
CA ARG A 143 -15.24 24.52 7.58
C ARG A 143 -16.43 25.27 6.98
N THR A 144 -16.69 25.05 5.70
CA THR A 144 -17.86 25.66 5.01
C THR A 144 -19.18 25.29 5.68
N HIS A 145 -19.30 24.09 6.23
CA HIS A 145 -20.56 23.58 6.80
C HIS A 145 -20.61 23.55 8.33
N ARG A 146 -19.43 23.61 8.99
CA ARG A 146 -19.30 23.54 10.46
C ARG A 146 -18.69 24.79 11.09
N GLY A 147 -18.24 25.75 10.28
CA GLY A 147 -17.59 26.98 10.72
C GLY A 147 -16.08 26.85 10.86
N GLU A 148 -15.43 28.01 10.89
CA GLU A 148 -13.97 28.09 11.02
C GLU A 148 -13.54 27.65 12.42
N ARG A 149 -12.69 26.62 12.48
CA ARG A 149 -12.07 26.11 13.70
C ARG A 149 -10.59 25.84 13.45
N LYS A 150 -9.74 26.19 14.41
CA LYS A 150 -8.30 25.90 14.34
C LYS A 150 -8.05 24.41 14.55
N VAL A 151 -7.01 23.86 13.91
CA VAL A 151 -6.52 22.53 14.22
C VAL A 151 -5.77 22.59 15.55
N THR A 152 -6.16 21.74 16.51
CA THR A 152 -5.61 21.69 17.86
C THR A 152 -4.83 20.40 18.12
N ALA A 153 -5.00 19.38 17.30
CA ALA A 153 -4.15 18.20 17.26
C ALA A 153 -4.22 17.54 15.88
N LEU A 154 -3.15 16.85 15.49
CA LEU A 154 -3.08 15.99 14.31
C LEU A 154 -2.69 14.59 14.76
N ILE A 155 -3.44 13.56 14.34
CA ILE A 155 -3.19 12.16 14.68
C ILE A 155 -2.98 11.36 13.39
N TYR A 156 -1.87 10.63 13.31
CA TYR A 156 -1.61 9.63 12.28
C TYR A 156 -1.84 8.25 12.87
N THR A 157 -2.66 7.43 12.22
CA THR A 157 -2.95 6.07 12.67
C THR A 157 -1.77 5.12 12.45
N HIS A 158 -1.06 5.28 11.33
CA HIS A 158 0.07 4.45 10.91
C HIS A 158 0.91 5.12 9.79
N PRO A 159 2.11 4.59 9.45
CA PRO A 159 3.08 5.28 8.58
C PRO A 159 2.88 5.10 7.08
N HIS A 160 1.69 4.81 6.57
CA HIS A 160 1.43 4.85 5.14
C HIS A 160 1.10 6.27 4.66
N VAL A 161 1.53 6.59 3.44
CA VAL A 161 1.50 7.96 2.92
C VAL A 161 0.09 8.55 2.80
N ASP A 162 -0.92 7.74 2.62
CA ASP A 162 -2.32 8.15 2.52
C ASP A 162 -2.95 8.53 3.87
N HIS A 163 -2.20 8.38 4.97
CA HIS A 163 -2.63 8.78 6.31
C HIS A 163 -1.84 9.97 6.88
N PHE A 164 -0.74 10.38 6.22
CA PHE A 164 0.05 11.52 6.70
C PHE A 164 0.45 12.52 5.61
N GLY A 165 0.46 12.10 4.34
CA GLY A 165 1.08 12.87 3.25
C GLY A 165 0.51 14.27 3.05
N GLY A 166 -0.77 14.46 3.36
CA GLY A 166 -1.49 15.74 3.26
C GLY A 166 -1.39 16.64 4.49
N GLY A 167 -0.54 16.33 5.48
CA GLY A 167 -0.43 17.08 6.74
C GLY A 167 -0.31 18.58 6.58
N TYR A 168 0.47 19.05 5.59
CA TYR A 168 0.61 20.48 5.30
C TYR A 168 -0.65 21.13 4.72
N GLY A 169 -1.62 20.36 4.25
CA GLY A 169 -2.94 20.85 3.84
C GLY A 169 -3.82 21.28 5.02
N VAL A 170 -3.57 20.72 6.21
CA VAL A 170 -4.29 21.05 7.44
C VAL A 170 -3.47 21.89 8.42
N LEU A 171 -2.14 21.82 8.34
CA LEU A 171 -1.17 22.61 9.10
C LEU A 171 -0.11 23.20 8.15
N PRO A 172 -0.41 24.27 7.38
CA PRO A 172 0.46 24.77 6.31
C PRO A 172 1.85 25.22 6.79
N GLU A 173 1.95 25.71 8.03
CA GLU A 173 3.20 26.17 8.64
C GLU A 173 3.93 25.07 9.42
N GLY A 174 3.44 23.81 9.32
CA GLY A 174 3.93 22.71 10.13
C GLY A 174 3.28 22.63 11.50
N ALA A 175 3.86 21.81 12.40
CA ALA A 175 3.26 21.54 13.70
C ALA A 175 3.16 22.80 14.60
N GLY A 176 4.21 23.63 14.63
CA GLY A 176 4.29 24.69 15.63
C GLY A 176 4.12 24.12 17.05
N GLU A 177 3.13 24.64 17.78
CA GLU A 177 2.75 24.13 19.11
C GLU A 177 1.66 23.04 19.06
N VAL A 178 1.12 22.73 17.86
CA VAL A 178 0.08 21.72 17.69
C VAL A 178 0.68 20.32 17.84
N PRO A 179 0.20 19.47 18.77
CA PRO A 179 0.70 18.13 18.90
C PRO A 179 0.38 17.29 17.65
N VAL A 180 1.41 16.68 17.09
CA VAL A 180 1.32 15.67 16.03
C VAL A 180 1.59 14.32 16.66
N VAL A 181 0.58 13.46 16.72
CA VAL A 181 0.56 12.21 17.47
C VAL A 181 0.65 11.04 16.52
N ALA A 182 1.48 10.07 16.84
CA ALA A 182 1.63 8.85 16.05
C ALA A 182 2.04 7.66 16.93
N PRO A 183 1.88 6.41 16.48
CA PRO A 183 2.41 5.25 17.18
C PRO A 183 3.94 5.27 17.23
N GLU A 184 4.52 4.69 18.26
CA GLU A 184 5.97 4.50 18.36
C GLU A 184 6.52 3.78 17.13
N GLY A 185 7.68 4.22 16.61
CA GLY A 185 8.29 3.70 15.39
C GLY A 185 7.72 4.29 14.08
N PHE A 186 6.70 5.15 14.15
CA PHE A 186 6.07 5.73 12.98
C PHE A 186 7.07 6.36 11.99
N LEU A 187 7.95 7.23 12.48
CA LEU A 187 8.88 7.96 11.61
C LEU A 187 9.88 7.03 10.91
N GLU A 188 10.40 6.05 11.63
CA GLU A 188 11.29 5.01 11.10
C GLU A 188 10.64 4.28 9.91
N HIS A 189 9.40 3.84 10.10
CA HIS A 189 8.70 3.04 9.08
C HIS A 189 8.17 3.88 7.93
N ALA A 190 7.67 5.10 8.18
CA ALA A 190 7.27 6.03 7.11
C ALA A 190 8.41 6.33 6.14
N VAL A 191 9.62 6.42 6.67
CA VAL A 191 10.81 6.75 5.91
C VAL A 191 11.41 5.52 5.23
N SER A 192 11.64 4.43 5.96
CA SER A 192 12.32 3.25 5.42
C SER A 192 11.56 2.63 4.24
N GLU A 193 10.25 2.57 4.32
CA GLU A 193 9.42 2.03 3.24
C GLU A 193 9.48 2.89 1.97
N ASN A 194 9.39 4.22 2.12
CA ASN A 194 9.31 5.12 0.97
C ASN A 194 10.68 5.46 0.36
N VAL A 195 11.80 5.29 1.08
CA VAL A 195 13.12 5.71 0.63
C VAL A 195 13.95 4.54 0.11
N TYR A 196 14.11 3.44 0.88
CA TYR A 196 15.07 2.39 0.50
C TYR A 196 14.69 1.65 -0.79
N ALA A 197 13.48 1.11 -0.90
CA ALA A 197 12.97 0.51 -2.12
C ALA A 197 11.93 1.40 -2.83
N GLY A 198 11.85 2.67 -2.46
CA GLY A 198 10.79 3.60 -2.84
C GLY A 198 10.61 3.74 -4.35
N THR A 199 11.71 3.80 -5.12
CA THR A 199 11.62 3.87 -6.59
C THR A 199 10.91 2.65 -7.19
N ALA A 200 11.28 1.44 -6.76
CA ALA A 200 10.65 0.21 -7.24
C ALA A 200 9.19 0.10 -6.75
N MET A 201 8.93 0.48 -5.50
CA MET A 201 7.58 0.48 -4.95
C MET A 201 6.67 1.49 -5.66
N ASN A 202 7.14 2.71 -5.95
CA ASN A 202 6.40 3.71 -6.72
C ASN A 202 6.08 3.23 -8.14
N ARG A 203 7.03 2.62 -8.83
CA ARG A 203 6.81 2.05 -10.15
C ARG A 203 5.72 0.96 -10.13
N ARG A 204 5.73 0.10 -9.12
CA ARG A 204 4.73 -0.97 -8.93
C ARG A 204 3.39 -0.42 -8.40
N SER A 205 3.40 0.67 -7.64
CA SER A 205 2.17 1.33 -7.19
C SER A 205 1.34 1.89 -8.34
N ALA A 206 2.00 2.38 -9.41
CA ALA A 206 1.30 2.81 -10.63
C ALA A 206 0.48 1.67 -11.27
N TYR A 207 0.95 0.42 -11.15
CA TYR A 207 0.19 -0.77 -11.53
C TYR A 207 -0.94 -1.07 -10.53
N MET A 208 -0.61 -1.08 -9.25
CA MET A 208 -1.55 -1.45 -8.18
C MET A 208 -2.77 -0.55 -8.14
N TYR A 209 -2.57 0.76 -8.26
CA TYR A 209 -3.64 1.75 -8.22
C TYR A 209 -4.18 2.13 -9.60
N GLY A 210 -3.60 1.59 -10.67
CA GLY A 210 -4.03 1.86 -12.03
C GLY A 210 -3.89 3.34 -12.42
N ALA A 211 -2.81 4.00 -11.98
CA ALA A 211 -2.62 5.44 -12.12
C ALA A 211 -2.71 5.93 -13.58
N HIS A 212 -2.21 5.12 -14.51
CA HIS A 212 -2.18 5.44 -15.95
C HIS A 212 -3.40 4.94 -16.73
N LEU A 213 -4.31 4.21 -16.08
CA LEU A 213 -5.52 3.72 -16.72
C LEU A 213 -6.57 4.84 -16.82
N PRO A 214 -7.32 4.94 -17.92
CA PRO A 214 -8.44 5.86 -18.00
C PRO A 214 -9.51 5.49 -16.97
N ARG A 215 -10.12 6.48 -16.33
CA ARG A 215 -11.27 6.31 -15.43
C ARG A 215 -12.50 5.96 -16.26
N SER A 216 -12.80 4.69 -16.34
CA SER A 216 -13.90 4.18 -17.20
C SER A 216 -14.23 2.73 -16.88
N ALA A 217 -15.37 2.26 -17.32
CA ALA A 217 -15.80 0.86 -17.20
C ALA A 217 -14.85 -0.17 -17.84
N ARG A 218 -13.97 0.26 -18.75
CA ARG A 218 -12.94 -0.58 -19.38
C ARG A 218 -11.53 -0.35 -18.78
N GLY A 219 -11.37 0.65 -17.95
CA GLY A 219 -10.11 1.01 -17.31
C GLY A 219 -10.16 0.81 -15.80
N GLN A 220 -9.69 1.82 -15.07
CA GLN A 220 -9.66 1.85 -13.62
C GLN A 220 -11.04 2.21 -13.07
N ILE A 221 -11.57 1.38 -12.16
CA ILE A 221 -12.88 1.57 -11.52
C ILE A 221 -12.76 1.73 -10.00
N GLY A 222 -11.57 1.62 -9.44
CA GLY A 222 -11.27 1.71 -8.02
C GLY A 222 -10.09 0.85 -7.64
N CYS A 223 -9.75 0.85 -6.36
CA CYS A 223 -8.67 0.07 -5.75
C CYS A 223 -9.17 -0.93 -4.68
N GLY A 224 -10.50 -1.02 -4.48
CA GLY A 224 -11.10 -1.87 -3.44
C GLY A 224 -11.18 -1.20 -2.07
N LEU A 225 -10.16 -0.45 -1.66
CA LEU A 225 -10.13 0.37 -0.45
C LEU A 225 -10.71 1.78 -0.65
N GLY A 226 -10.63 2.29 -1.85
CA GLY A 226 -11.03 3.61 -2.28
C GLY A 226 -10.94 3.69 -3.79
N GLN A 227 -10.92 4.91 -4.33
CA GLN A 227 -10.92 5.10 -5.79
C GLN A 227 -9.52 5.00 -6.39
N SER A 228 -8.59 5.86 -5.97
CA SER A 228 -7.21 5.94 -6.46
C SER A 228 -6.37 6.78 -5.48
N VAL A 229 -5.11 7.02 -5.83
CA VAL A 229 -4.21 7.94 -5.13
C VAL A 229 -4.28 9.33 -5.77
N SER A 230 -4.26 10.40 -4.96
CA SER A 230 -4.13 11.76 -5.46
C SER A 230 -2.72 12.04 -5.99
N LEU A 231 -2.59 13.03 -6.88
CA LEU A 231 -1.34 13.39 -7.57
C LEU A 231 -0.79 14.75 -7.13
N GLY A 232 -1.09 15.15 -5.89
CA GLY A 232 -0.67 16.44 -5.33
C GLY A 232 0.65 16.37 -4.57
N THR A 233 0.87 17.40 -3.76
CA THR A 233 2.08 17.57 -2.95
C THR A 233 2.03 16.67 -1.72
N VAL A 234 3.00 15.76 -1.62
CA VAL A 234 3.18 14.87 -0.47
C VAL A 234 4.20 15.46 0.50
N GLY A 235 3.85 15.50 1.78
CA GLY A 235 4.72 15.99 2.84
C GLY A 235 4.62 15.16 4.12
N LEU A 236 5.59 15.34 5.02
CA LEU A 236 5.56 14.73 6.34
C LEU A 236 5.84 15.80 7.40
N ILE A 237 4.88 16.03 8.27
CA ILE A 237 5.08 16.76 9.52
C ILE A 237 5.47 15.71 10.56
N ALA A 238 6.69 15.76 11.06
CA ALA A 238 7.19 14.78 12.00
C ALA A 238 6.33 14.75 13.28
N PRO A 239 6.02 13.56 13.82
CA PRO A 239 5.33 13.45 15.10
C PRO A 239 6.10 14.15 16.23
N THR A 240 5.35 14.86 17.07
CA THR A 240 5.89 15.51 18.28
C THR A 240 5.56 14.74 19.55
N ARG A 241 4.65 13.76 19.44
CA ARG A 241 4.21 12.90 20.55
C ARG A 241 4.00 11.47 20.07
N SER A 242 4.65 10.51 20.73
CA SER A 242 4.50 9.08 20.44
C SER A 242 3.55 8.42 21.43
N ILE A 243 2.71 7.51 20.91
CA ILE A 243 1.94 6.57 21.72
C ILE A 243 2.74 5.27 21.78
N THR A 244 2.99 4.78 23.00
CA THR A 244 3.96 3.69 23.22
C THR A 244 3.34 2.43 23.81
N ARG A 245 2.08 2.50 24.29
CA ARG A 245 1.43 1.34 24.93
C ARG A 245 -0.08 1.38 24.82
N THR A 246 -0.69 0.21 24.76
CA THR A 246 -2.15 0.02 24.94
C THR A 246 -2.60 0.54 26.29
N GLY A 247 -3.75 1.22 26.34
CA GLY A 247 -4.32 1.86 27.51
C GLY A 247 -3.69 3.22 27.84
N GLN A 248 -2.78 3.76 27.01
CA GLN A 248 -2.37 5.15 27.14
C GLN A 248 -3.55 6.07 26.84
N VAL A 249 -3.75 7.09 27.68
CA VAL A 249 -4.80 8.10 27.51
C VAL A 249 -4.15 9.46 27.36
N GLU A 250 -4.59 10.18 26.34
CA GLU A 250 -4.23 11.57 26.10
C GLU A 250 -5.49 12.42 26.01
N THR A 251 -5.35 13.71 26.26
CA THR A 251 -6.45 14.66 26.11
C THR A 251 -6.03 15.78 25.14
N PHE A 252 -6.79 15.95 24.08
CA PHE A 252 -6.58 17.01 23.08
C PHE A 252 -7.83 17.90 23.04
N ASP A 253 -7.67 19.18 23.30
CA ASP A 253 -8.75 20.18 23.25
C ASP A 253 -10.05 19.69 23.95
N GLY A 254 -9.89 19.16 25.18
CA GLY A 254 -11.01 18.65 26.00
C GLY A 254 -11.53 17.27 25.60
N VAL A 255 -10.99 16.63 24.57
CA VAL A 255 -11.39 15.29 24.13
C VAL A 255 -10.39 14.25 24.62
N ALA A 256 -10.85 13.33 25.45
CA ALA A 256 -10.04 12.19 25.90
C ALA A 256 -9.98 11.11 24.80
N VAL A 257 -8.79 10.56 24.58
CA VAL A 257 -8.50 9.50 23.60
C VAL A 257 -7.72 8.40 24.30
N GLU A 258 -8.22 7.17 24.27
CA GLU A 258 -7.56 5.97 24.81
C GLU A 258 -7.07 5.11 23.64
N PHE A 259 -5.78 4.75 23.64
CA PHE A 259 -5.10 4.10 22.52
C PHE A 259 -4.91 2.60 22.73
N GLN A 260 -5.01 1.84 21.63
CA GLN A 260 -4.57 0.45 21.51
C GLN A 260 -3.45 0.38 20.50
N MET A 261 -2.27 -0.12 20.88
CA MET A 261 -1.17 -0.37 19.97
C MET A 261 -1.38 -1.68 19.22
N THR A 262 -1.23 -1.65 17.89
CA THR A 262 -1.44 -2.80 17.01
C THR A 262 -0.27 -3.00 16.02
N PRO A 263 1.00 -3.00 16.49
CA PRO A 263 2.16 -3.07 15.60
C PRO A 263 2.22 -4.40 14.83
N GLY A 264 2.64 -4.35 13.56
CA GLY A 264 2.81 -5.53 12.72
C GLY A 264 1.52 -6.05 12.08
N THR A 265 0.41 -5.32 12.23
CA THR A 265 -0.86 -5.59 11.55
C THR A 265 -0.84 -5.06 10.12
N GLU A 266 -1.60 -4.02 9.81
CA GLU A 266 -1.58 -3.37 8.51
C GLU A 266 -0.23 -2.67 8.24
N ALA A 267 0.34 -2.06 9.29
CA ALA A 267 1.66 -1.46 9.26
C ALA A 267 2.53 -1.94 10.44
N PRO A 268 3.88 -1.80 10.33
CA PRO A 268 4.79 -2.13 11.42
C PRO A 268 4.52 -1.32 12.69
N ALA A 269 4.08 -0.07 12.56
CA ALA A 269 3.66 0.81 13.64
C ALA A 269 2.22 1.27 13.36
N GLU A 270 1.27 0.82 14.17
CA GLU A 270 -0.15 1.14 13.99
C GLU A 270 -0.87 1.22 15.32
N MET A 271 -1.95 1.97 15.41
CA MET A 271 -2.77 2.10 16.60
C MET A 271 -4.25 2.32 16.25
N ASN A 272 -5.12 1.64 17.00
CA ASN A 272 -6.53 1.97 17.13
C ASN A 272 -6.74 2.89 18.33
N PHE A 273 -7.85 3.61 18.39
CA PHE A 273 -8.15 4.44 19.56
C PHE A 273 -9.63 4.72 19.72
N VAL A 274 -10.06 4.82 20.99
CA VAL A 274 -11.44 5.09 21.35
C VAL A 274 -11.59 6.49 21.95
N PHE A 275 -12.71 7.12 21.65
CA PHE A 275 -13.20 8.36 22.25
C PHE A 275 -14.28 8.01 23.27
N PRO A 276 -13.94 7.77 24.56
CA PRO A 276 -14.92 7.27 25.54
C PRO A 276 -16.12 8.19 25.70
N GLY A 277 -15.88 9.51 25.72
CA GLY A 277 -16.94 10.52 25.86
C GLY A 277 -17.87 10.64 24.64
N LEU A 278 -17.45 10.13 23.48
CA LEU A 278 -18.22 10.14 22.22
C LEU A 278 -18.73 8.74 21.84
N ARG A 279 -18.40 7.70 22.62
CA ARG A 279 -18.72 6.30 22.39
C ARG A 279 -18.38 5.85 20.95
N ALA A 280 -17.20 6.27 20.45
CA ALA A 280 -16.75 6.03 19.11
C ALA A 280 -15.33 5.46 19.11
N VAL A 281 -15.02 4.54 18.18
CA VAL A 281 -13.69 3.95 18.00
C VAL A 281 -13.20 4.16 16.57
N CYS A 282 -11.92 4.56 16.43
CA CYS A 282 -11.17 4.53 15.20
C CYS A 282 -10.40 3.21 15.12
N MET A 283 -10.66 2.43 14.08
CA MET A 283 -10.00 1.15 13.83
C MET A 283 -8.82 1.26 12.86
N ALA A 284 -8.31 2.47 12.65
CA ALA A 284 -7.23 2.73 11.70
C ALA A 284 -7.50 2.05 10.34
N GLU A 285 -6.69 1.08 9.96
CA GLU A 285 -6.93 0.22 8.80
C GLU A 285 -7.10 -1.27 9.19
N ASN A 286 -7.09 -1.56 10.50
CA ASN A 286 -7.20 -2.92 11.04
C ASN A 286 -8.54 -3.60 10.75
N ALA A 287 -9.64 -2.84 10.65
CA ALA A 287 -10.95 -3.35 10.29
C ALA A 287 -11.65 -2.39 9.32
N THR A 288 -11.81 -2.84 8.08
CA THR A 288 -12.44 -2.11 6.97
C THR A 288 -13.45 -3.00 6.26
N HIS A 289 -14.28 -2.44 5.37
CA HIS A 289 -15.28 -3.22 4.63
C HIS A 289 -14.69 -3.92 3.39
N THR A 290 -13.55 -4.60 3.58
CA THR A 290 -12.91 -5.50 2.61
C THR A 290 -11.89 -6.40 3.32
N MET A 291 -11.57 -7.56 2.74
CA MET A 291 -10.35 -8.28 3.10
C MET A 291 -9.14 -7.41 2.75
N HIS A 292 -8.36 -7.05 3.75
CA HIS A 292 -7.12 -6.33 3.51
C HIS A 292 -6.02 -7.28 3.02
N ASN A 293 -4.99 -6.73 2.38
CA ASN A 293 -3.87 -7.54 1.93
C ASN A 293 -2.88 -7.82 3.08
N ILE A 294 -2.43 -9.08 3.18
CA ILE A 294 -1.33 -9.51 4.06
C ILE A 294 0.03 -9.25 3.38
N ILE A 295 0.06 -9.28 2.07
CA ILE A 295 1.19 -8.84 1.25
C ILE A 295 0.69 -7.83 0.23
N THR A 296 1.26 -6.62 0.27
CA THR A 296 0.89 -5.60 -0.71
C THR A 296 1.68 -5.80 -2.01
N LEU A 297 0.98 -5.76 -3.15
CA LEU A 297 1.58 -6.10 -4.44
C LEU A 297 2.52 -5.01 -4.99
N ARG A 298 2.45 -3.78 -4.47
CA ARG A 298 3.47 -2.75 -4.77
C ARG A 298 4.83 -3.09 -4.16
N GLY A 299 4.84 -3.81 -3.06
CA GLY A 299 6.00 -4.18 -2.28
C GLY A 299 5.94 -3.56 -0.87
N ALA A 300 6.14 -4.38 0.13
CA ALA A 300 6.37 -4.06 1.53
C ALA A 300 6.80 -5.33 2.24
N GLN A 301 7.14 -5.24 3.52
CA GLN A 301 7.29 -6.41 4.37
C GLN A 301 5.95 -7.14 4.50
N VAL A 302 6.01 -8.48 4.57
CA VAL A 302 4.80 -9.30 4.76
C VAL A 302 4.24 -9.05 6.15
N ARG A 303 2.99 -8.69 6.24
CA ARG A 303 2.23 -8.43 7.47
C ARG A 303 1.98 -9.72 8.26
N ASP A 304 1.71 -9.59 9.54
CA ASP A 304 1.45 -10.74 10.40
C ASP A 304 -0.05 -10.98 10.60
N ALA A 305 -0.61 -11.93 9.85
CA ALA A 305 -2.02 -12.28 9.95
C ALA A 305 -2.41 -12.82 11.35
N ARG A 306 -1.47 -13.46 12.08
CA ARG A 306 -1.69 -13.94 13.44
C ARG A 306 -1.79 -12.78 14.43
N GLU A 307 -0.84 -11.84 14.37
CA GLU A 307 -0.88 -10.67 15.25
C GLU A 307 -2.09 -9.81 14.92
N TRP A 308 -2.44 -9.68 13.64
CA TRP A 308 -3.66 -8.97 13.22
C TRP A 308 -4.92 -9.56 13.85
N ALA A 309 -5.10 -10.88 13.80
CA ALA A 309 -6.21 -11.56 14.45
C ALA A 309 -6.19 -11.37 15.97
N ARG A 310 -5.00 -11.40 16.59
CA ARG A 310 -4.83 -11.17 18.04
C ARG A 310 -5.27 -9.78 18.45
N TYR A 311 -4.83 -8.74 17.73
CA TYR A 311 -5.19 -7.36 18.07
C TYR A 311 -6.67 -7.07 17.80
N LEU A 312 -7.27 -7.67 16.76
CA LEU A 312 -8.72 -7.58 16.59
C LEU A 312 -9.49 -8.26 17.72
N ASN A 313 -8.99 -9.39 18.24
CA ASN A 313 -9.59 -10.01 19.43
C ASN A 313 -9.47 -9.09 20.68
N GLU A 314 -8.31 -8.50 20.89
CA GLU A 314 -8.10 -7.49 21.93
C GLU A 314 -9.02 -6.28 21.72
N SER A 315 -9.24 -5.83 20.48
CA SER A 315 -10.18 -4.74 20.16
C SER A 315 -11.62 -5.10 20.54
N VAL A 316 -12.05 -6.35 20.33
CA VAL A 316 -13.37 -6.83 20.78
C VAL A 316 -13.46 -6.72 22.31
N ASP A 317 -12.44 -7.19 23.03
CA ASP A 317 -12.42 -7.14 24.50
C ASP A 317 -12.40 -5.70 25.05
N LEU A 318 -11.63 -4.81 24.39
CA LEU A 318 -11.48 -3.42 24.81
C LEU A 318 -12.70 -2.56 24.49
N PHE A 319 -13.37 -2.78 23.35
CA PHE A 319 -14.33 -1.82 22.80
C PHE A 319 -15.77 -2.32 22.75
N ALA A 320 -16.03 -3.64 22.72
CA ALA A 320 -17.38 -4.17 22.68
C ALA A 320 -18.22 -3.66 23.85
N GLY A 321 -19.43 -3.18 23.56
CA GLY A 321 -20.35 -2.60 24.53
C GLY A 321 -19.98 -1.20 25.06
N ARG A 322 -18.79 -0.69 24.74
CA ARG A 322 -18.34 0.67 25.12
C ARG A 322 -18.59 1.71 24.03
N VAL A 323 -18.80 1.29 22.78
CA VAL A 323 -18.93 2.17 21.62
C VAL A 323 -20.24 1.92 20.88
N ASP A 324 -20.75 2.96 20.22
CA ASP A 324 -21.95 2.94 19.40
C ASP A 324 -21.63 3.09 17.91
N VAL A 325 -20.39 3.48 17.57
CA VAL A 325 -19.91 3.59 16.21
C VAL A 325 -18.42 3.22 16.12
N ALA A 326 -18.07 2.42 15.12
CA ALA A 326 -16.69 2.18 14.67
C ALA A 326 -16.50 2.82 13.29
N PHE A 327 -15.39 3.52 13.11
CA PHE A 327 -14.97 4.08 11.83
C PHE A 327 -13.51 3.75 11.57
N ALA A 328 -13.12 3.84 10.30
CA ALA A 328 -11.78 3.51 9.85
C ALA A 328 -11.27 4.59 8.89
N SER A 329 -10.00 4.50 8.55
CA SER A 329 -9.35 5.40 7.60
C SER A 329 -9.77 5.14 6.14
N HIS A 330 -10.55 4.08 5.90
CA HIS A 330 -11.17 3.73 4.62
C HIS A 330 -12.62 3.33 4.81
N HIS A 331 -13.40 3.40 3.73
CA HIS A 331 -14.80 3.01 3.65
C HIS A 331 -15.73 3.87 4.55
N TRP A 332 -16.86 3.31 4.95
CA TRP A 332 -17.90 3.93 5.78
C TRP A 332 -17.89 3.35 7.19
N PRO A 333 -18.45 4.07 8.19
CA PRO A 333 -18.53 3.56 9.54
C PRO A 333 -19.55 2.42 9.70
N THR A 334 -19.41 1.68 10.79
CA THR A 334 -20.38 0.71 11.30
C THR A 334 -20.99 1.24 12.57
N TRP A 335 -22.33 1.26 12.65
CA TRP A 335 -23.09 1.72 13.80
C TRP A 335 -23.80 0.56 14.47
N GLY A 336 -23.91 0.60 15.82
CA GLY A 336 -24.53 -0.42 16.65
C GLY A 336 -23.50 -1.34 17.30
N GLY A 337 -23.65 -1.56 18.60
CA GLY A 337 -22.68 -2.34 19.37
C GLY A 337 -22.59 -3.81 18.92
N ALA A 338 -23.72 -4.40 18.51
CA ALA A 338 -23.74 -5.77 17.98
C ALA A 338 -23.07 -5.87 16.62
N GLU A 339 -23.35 -4.93 15.72
CA GLU A 339 -22.81 -4.85 14.37
C GLU A 339 -21.30 -4.60 14.39
N ILE A 340 -20.82 -3.76 15.32
CA ILE A 340 -19.38 -3.50 15.52
C ILE A 340 -18.69 -4.77 16.01
N THR A 341 -19.28 -5.44 17.01
CA THR A 341 -18.72 -6.69 17.55
C THR A 341 -18.67 -7.77 16.45
N GLU A 342 -19.71 -7.87 15.63
CA GLU A 342 -19.75 -8.81 14.50
C GLU A 342 -18.69 -8.48 13.44
N LEU A 343 -18.55 -7.21 13.05
CA LEU A 343 -17.52 -6.79 12.10
C LEU A 343 -16.11 -7.15 12.59
N LEU A 344 -15.78 -6.77 13.83
CA LEU A 344 -14.47 -7.04 14.42
C LEU A 344 -14.20 -8.54 14.56
N SER A 345 -15.21 -9.30 15.01
CA SER A 345 -15.11 -10.74 15.17
C SER A 345 -14.94 -11.45 13.82
N SER A 346 -15.71 -11.04 12.82
CA SER A 346 -15.63 -11.60 11.47
C SER A 346 -14.26 -11.32 10.80
N GLN A 347 -13.73 -10.11 10.94
CA GLN A 347 -12.40 -9.76 10.45
C GLN A 347 -11.29 -10.51 11.22
N ARG A 348 -11.41 -10.64 12.55
CA ARG A 348 -10.52 -11.48 13.38
C ARG A 348 -10.50 -12.91 12.88
N ASP A 349 -11.67 -13.50 12.71
CA ASP A 349 -11.82 -14.89 12.28
C ASP A 349 -11.28 -15.10 10.85
N LEU A 350 -11.46 -14.11 9.98
CA LEU A 350 -10.89 -14.12 8.63
C LEU A 350 -9.36 -14.24 8.66
N TYR A 351 -8.67 -13.36 9.39
CA TYR A 351 -7.20 -13.39 9.43
C TYR A 351 -6.67 -14.60 10.19
N ALA A 352 -7.33 -15.03 11.27
CA ALA A 352 -7.01 -16.26 11.98
C ALA A 352 -7.16 -17.49 11.04
N TYR A 353 -8.27 -17.57 10.30
CA TYR A 353 -8.51 -18.64 9.35
C TYR A 353 -7.45 -18.70 8.25
N LEU A 354 -7.15 -17.56 7.63
CA LEU A 354 -6.12 -17.46 6.59
C LEU A 354 -4.76 -17.95 7.12
N HIS A 355 -4.38 -17.49 8.31
CA HIS A 355 -3.14 -17.89 8.95
C HIS A 355 -3.11 -19.39 9.25
N ASP A 356 -4.07 -19.88 10.03
CA ASP A 356 -4.06 -21.22 10.58
C ASP A 356 -4.22 -22.28 9.48
N GLN A 357 -5.12 -22.05 8.50
CA GLN A 357 -5.28 -22.97 7.39
C GLN A 357 -4.06 -22.98 6.46
N THR A 358 -3.43 -21.84 6.25
CA THR A 358 -2.17 -21.80 5.49
C THR A 358 -1.09 -22.62 6.20
N LEU A 359 -0.90 -22.45 7.50
CA LEU A 359 0.08 -23.23 8.28
C LEU A 359 -0.25 -24.71 8.30
N ARG A 360 -1.52 -25.07 8.47
CA ARG A 360 -1.96 -26.46 8.39
C ARG A 360 -1.59 -27.10 7.04
N MET A 361 -1.79 -26.38 5.95
CA MET A 361 -1.49 -26.86 4.60
C MET A 361 0.03 -26.88 4.33
N ILE A 362 0.81 -25.93 4.83
CA ILE A 362 2.27 -25.97 4.82
C ILE A 362 2.76 -27.25 5.50
N ASN A 363 2.22 -27.58 6.68
CA ASN A 363 2.64 -28.74 7.47
C ASN A 363 2.27 -30.09 6.86
N ILE A 364 1.44 -30.13 5.82
CA ILE A 364 1.22 -31.33 4.98
C ILE A 364 1.96 -31.26 3.64
N GLY A 365 2.88 -30.29 3.48
CA GLY A 365 3.80 -30.18 2.36
C GLY A 365 3.27 -29.43 1.13
N MET A 366 2.19 -28.65 1.26
CA MET A 366 1.69 -27.83 0.14
C MET A 366 2.52 -26.57 -0.03
N THR A 367 2.75 -26.17 -1.27
CA THR A 367 3.37 -24.90 -1.64
C THR A 367 2.37 -23.76 -1.58
N GLY A 368 2.85 -22.51 -1.51
CA GLY A 368 1.96 -21.34 -1.52
C GLY A 368 1.03 -21.26 -2.73
N ARG A 369 1.46 -21.79 -3.90
CA ARG A 369 0.62 -21.87 -5.10
C ARG A 369 -0.51 -22.89 -4.93
N GLU A 370 -0.21 -24.07 -4.38
CA GLU A 370 -1.20 -25.13 -4.14
C GLU A 370 -2.21 -24.70 -3.06
N ILE A 371 -1.75 -24.06 -1.99
CA ILE A 371 -2.62 -23.52 -0.93
C ILE A 371 -3.58 -22.48 -1.51
N ALA A 372 -3.09 -21.58 -2.37
CA ALA A 372 -3.91 -20.53 -2.98
C ALA A 372 -5.04 -21.05 -3.89
N GLU A 373 -4.91 -22.28 -4.40
CA GLU A 373 -5.95 -22.94 -5.20
C GLU A 373 -6.88 -23.83 -4.35
N ALA A 374 -6.41 -24.24 -3.15
CA ALA A 374 -7.13 -25.20 -2.32
C ALA A 374 -7.94 -24.55 -1.17
N ILE A 375 -7.60 -23.33 -0.79
CA ILE A 375 -8.25 -22.65 0.33
C ILE A 375 -9.59 -22.04 -0.10
N GLU A 376 -10.62 -22.29 0.70
CA GLU A 376 -11.96 -21.70 0.55
C GLU A 376 -12.36 -21.06 1.87
N LEU A 377 -13.13 -19.97 1.82
CA LEU A 377 -13.69 -19.39 3.03
C LEU A 377 -14.89 -20.22 3.53
N PRO A 378 -15.02 -20.43 4.83
CA PRO A 378 -16.24 -20.99 5.39
C PRO A 378 -17.43 -20.04 5.11
N PRO A 379 -18.66 -20.60 4.96
CA PRO A 379 -19.84 -19.78 4.61
C PRO A 379 -20.09 -18.59 5.55
N GLY A 380 -19.77 -18.73 6.85
CA GLY A 380 -19.91 -17.65 7.83
C GLY A 380 -18.94 -16.48 7.62
N LEU A 381 -17.86 -16.67 6.86
CA LEU A 381 -16.91 -15.61 6.50
C LEU A 381 -17.12 -15.05 5.09
N ASP A 382 -18.02 -15.62 4.30
CA ASP A 382 -18.33 -15.14 2.93
C ASP A 382 -19.37 -14.00 2.99
N VAL A 383 -18.98 -12.90 3.62
CA VAL A 383 -19.76 -11.66 3.78
C VAL A 383 -19.08 -10.52 3.03
N TRP A 384 -19.83 -9.43 2.72
CA TRP A 384 -19.31 -8.31 1.94
C TRP A 384 -18.01 -7.72 2.50
N ALA A 385 -17.95 -7.53 3.83
CA ALA A 385 -16.77 -6.97 4.50
C ALA A 385 -15.52 -7.87 4.44
N ASN A 386 -15.67 -9.14 4.07
CA ASN A 386 -14.56 -10.10 3.92
C ASN A 386 -14.21 -10.40 2.45
N ARG A 387 -14.88 -9.74 1.49
CA ARG A 387 -14.59 -9.92 0.06
C ARG A 387 -13.21 -9.40 -0.31
N GLY A 388 -12.62 -10.06 -1.27
CA GLY A 388 -11.22 -9.83 -1.68
C GLY A 388 -11.02 -8.67 -2.65
N TYR A 389 -11.55 -7.48 -2.35
CA TYR A 389 -11.44 -6.33 -3.27
C TYR A 389 -10.06 -5.70 -3.29
N TYR A 390 -9.33 -5.71 -2.14
CA TYR A 390 -7.99 -5.16 -1.98
C TYR A 390 -6.97 -6.26 -1.68
N GLY A 391 -7.12 -7.03 -0.61
CA GLY A 391 -6.52 -8.34 -0.43
C GLY A 391 -7.21 -9.38 -1.29
N SER A 392 -6.68 -10.59 -1.37
CA SER A 392 -7.37 -11.76 -1.92
C SER A 392 -6.90 -13.03 -1.23
N LEU A 393 -7.75 -14.06 -1.20
CA LEU A 393 -7.34 -15.36 -0.67
C LEU A 393 -6.01 -15.80 -1.27
N SER A 394 -5.89 -15.71 -2.61
CA SER A 394 -4.73 -16.21 -3.34
C SER A 394 -3.43 -15.50 -2.96
N HIS A 395 -3.38 -14.17 -2.96
CA HIS A 395 -2.10 -13.52 -2.64
C HIS A 395 -1.85 -13.42 -1.14
N ASN A 396 -2.89 -13.37 -0.30
CA ASN A 396 -2.74 -13.35 1.15
C ASN A 396 -2.11 -14.64 1.67
N VAL A 397 -2.58 -15.81 1.24
CA VAL A 397 -1.97 -17.10 1.66
C VAL A 397 -0.55 -17.27 1.13
N LYS A 398 -0.26 -16.75 -0.08
CA LYS A 398 1.12 -16.69 -0.60
C LYS A 398 2.00 -15.77 0.26
N GLY A 399 1.44 -14.67 0.77
CA GLY A 399 2.12 -13.79 1.70
C GLY A 399 2.41 -14.49 3.03
N ILE A 400 1.44 -15.17 3.62
CA ILE A 400 1.63 -15.96 4.84
C ILE A 400 2.67 -17.06 4.60
N TYR A 401 2.58 -17.80 3.48
CA TYR A 401 3.59 -18.79 3.10
C TYR A 401 4.99 -18.15 3.05
N GLN A 402 5.14 -17.03 2.37
CA GLN A 402 6.42 -16.31 2.25
C GLN A 402 6.98 -15.88 3.61
N ARG A 403 6.13 -15.45 4.54
CA ARG A 403 6.56 -15.05 5.89
C ARG A 403 7.22 -16.19 6.66
N TYR A 404 6.73 -17.43 6.51
CA TYR A 404 7.24 -18.59 7.22
C TYR A 404 8.30 -19.36 6.43
N MET A 405 8.17 -19.49 5.12
CA MET A 405 8.97 -20.37 4.28
C MET A 405 9.94 -19.62 3.34
N GLY A 406 9.77 -18.29 3.19
CA GLY A 406 10.53 -17.51 2.21
C GLY A 406 10.08 -17.78 0.77
N TRP A 407 10.95 -17.46 -0.19
CA TRP A 407 10.68 -17.58 -1.62
C TRP A 407 10.78 -19.02 -2.14
N PHE A 408 11.58 -19.88 -1.49
CA PHE A 408 11.92 -21.22 -1.98
C PHE A 408 10.92 -22.26 -1.50
N ASP A 409 10.40 -23.05 -2.42
CA ASP A 409 9.40 -24.10 -2.18
C ASP A 409 10.00 -25.48 -1.87
N ALA A 410 11.31 -25.55 -1.63
CA ALA A 410 12.11 -26.78 -1.37
C ALA A 410 12.26 -27.73 -2.57
N ASN A 411 11.72 -27.41 -3.76
CA ASN A 411 11.94 -28.22 -4.95
C ASN A 411 13.32 -27.86 -5.56
N PRO A 412 14.28 -28.81 -5.66
CA PRO A 412 15.59 -28.50 -6.21
C PRO A 412 15.58 -27.90 -7.64
N ALA A 413 14.55 -28.19 -8.44
CA ALA A 413 14.41 -27.62 -9.77
C ALA A 413 14.19 -26.08 -9.76
N HIS A 414 13.66 -25.53 -8.66
CA HIS A 414 13.40 -24.11 -8.48
C HIS A 414 14.51 -23.39 -7.70
N LEU A 415 15.58 -24.10 -7.29
CA LEU A 415 16.67 -23.51 -6.52
C LEU A 415 17.55 -22.57 -7.37
N TRP A 416 17.77 -22.93 -8.63
CA TRP A 416 18.66 -22.21 -9.54
C TRP A 416 18.03 -22.09 -10.93
N GLU A 417 16.95 -21.37 -11.02
CA GLU A 417 16.25 -21.07 -12.26
C GLU A 417 17.07 -20.10 -13.14
N HIS A 418 16.88 -20.16 -14.43
CA HIS A 418 17.48 -19.18 -15.32
C HIS A 418 16.84 -17.80 -15.15
N PRO A 419 17.58 -16.70 -15.42
CA PRO A 419 16.98 -15.38 -15.53
C PRO A 419 15.83 -15.35 -16.56
N PRO A 420 14.82 -14.51 -16.38
CA PRO A 420 13.56 -14.56 -17.14
C PRO A 420 13.71 -14.61 -18.66
N VAL A 421 14.64 -13.84 -19.23
CA VAL A 421 14.88 -13.81 -20.69
C VAL A 421 15.47 -15.14 -21.17
N GLU A 422 16.45 -15.67 -20.44
CA GLU A 422 17.12 -16.91 -20.80
C GLU A 422 16.21 -18.13 -20.60
N GLU A 423 15.37 -18.11 -19.60
CA GLU A 423 14.32 -19.11 -19.38
C GLU A 423 13.30 -19.07 -20.53
N ALA A 424 12.79 -17.90 -20.84
CA ALA A 424 11.81 -17.67 -21.91
C ALA A 424 12.31 -18.18 -23.29
N LYS A 425 13.58 -17.90 -23.64
CA LYS A 425 14.19 -18.44 -24.88
C LYS A 425 14.16 -19.97 -24.92
N ARG A 426 14.39 -20.63 -23.79
CA ARG A 426 14.37 -22.11 -23.68
C ARG A 426 12.96 -22.65 -23.82
N TYR A 427 11.97 -22.06 -23.15
CA TYR A 427 10.57 -22.45 -23.29
C TYR A 427 10.09 -22.29 -24.73
N VAL A 428 10.33 -21.14 -25.36
CA VAL A 428 9.93 -20.91 -26.75
C VAL A 428 10.57 -21.90 -27.70
N ARG A 429 11.86 -22.22 -27.51
CA ARG A 429 12.54 -23.26 -28.31
C ARG A 429 11.92 -24.65 -28.09
N ALA A 430 11.66 -25.04 -26.84
CA ALA A 430 11.07 -26.33 -26.51
C ALA A 430 9.64 -26.49 -27.07
N LEU A 431 8.90 -25.38 -27.22
CA LEU A 431 7.57 -25.35 -27.83
C LEU A 431 7.57 -25.36 -29.37
N GLY A 432 8.74 -25.45 -30.01
CA GLY A 432 8.85 -25.45 -31.47
C GLY A 432 8.96 -24.06 -32.11
N GLY A 433 9.33 -23.06 -31.30
CA GLY A 433 9.54 -21.67 -31.74
C GLY A 433 8.35 -20.75 -31.49
N ARG A 434 8.56 -19.46 -31.78
CA ARG A 434 7.59 -18.38 -31.50
C ARG A 434 6.17 -18.66 -32.04
N SER A 435 6.07 -19.02 -33.31
CA SER A 435 4.76 -19.24 -33.94
C SER A 435 4.00 -20.40 -33.33
N ALA A 436 4.69 -21.49 -32.99
CA ALA A 436 4.10 -22.65 -32.31
C ALA A 436 3.66 -22.29 -30.89
N ALA A 437 4.47 -21.54 -30.14
CA ALA A 437 4.12 -21.10 -28.79
C ALA A 437 2.87 -20.19 -28.78
N ILE A 438 2.76 -19.26 -29.72
CA ILE A 438 1.55 -18.42 -29.89
C ILE A 438 0.33 -19.27 -30.25
N ALA A 439 0.48 -20.24 -31.16
CA ALA A 439 -0.61 -21.14 -31.52
C ALA A 439 -1.12 -21.95 -30.34
N ARG A 440 -0.20 -22.47 -29.51
CA ARG A 440 -0.53 -23.17 -28.26
C ARG A 440 -1.24 -22.26 -27.24
N ALA A 441 -0.80 -21.02 -27.08
CA ALA A 441 -1.47 -20.06 -26.21
C ALA A 441 -2.93 -19.83 -26.65
N ARG A 442 -3.19 -19.73 -27.95
CA ARG A 442 -4.56 -19.62 -28.50
C ARG A 442 -5.40 -20.89 -28.30
N GLU A 443 -4.78 -22.07 -28.24
CA GLU A 443 -5.49 -23.31 -27.90
C GLU A 443 -5.97 -23.27 -26.45
N PHE A 444 -5.08 -22.99 -25.50
CA PHE A 444 -5.44 -22.84 -24.08
C PHE A 444 -6.47 -21.74 -23.85
N GLU A 445 -6.39 -20.64 -24.59
CA GLU A 445 -7.43 -19.61 -24.51
C GLU A 445 -8.80 -20.13 -24.96
N ARG A 446 -8.89 -20.92 -26.01
CA ARG A 446 -10.15 -21.52 -26.49
C ARG A 446 -10.72 -22.54 -25.50
N GLU A 447 -9.85 -23.22 -24.76
CA GLU A 447 -10.18 -24.12 -23.65
C GLU A 447 -10.61 -23.37 -22.38
N GLY A 448 -10.43 -22.04 -22.33
CA GLY A 448 -10.77 -21.18 -21.19
C GLY A 448 -9.60 -20.97 -20.22
N ASP A 449 -8.45 -21.61 -20.42
CA ASP A 449 -7.28 -21.43 -19.57
C ASP A 449 -6.47 -20.17 -19.94
N LEU A 450 -7.03 -19.02 -19.56
CA LEU A 450 -6.39 -17.73 -19.79
C LEU A 450 -5.07 -17.56 -19.00
N ARG A 451 -4.95 -18.24 -17.86
CA ARG A 451 -3.77 -18.14 -16.99
C ARG A 451 -2.56 -18.77 -17.68
N PHE A 452 -2.72 -19.97 -18.23
CA PHE A 452 -1.64 -20.62 -18.94
C PHE A 452 -1.37 -19.99 -20.31
N ALA A 453 -2.41 -19.54 -21.02
CA ALA A 453 -2.24 -18.73 -22.23
C ALA A 453 -1.38 -17.47 -21.99
N ALA A 454 -1.61 -16.75 -20.88
CA ALA A 454 -0.78 -15.62 -20.47
C ALA A 454 0.68 -16.04 -20.20
N THR A 455 0.90 -17.16 -19.53
CA THR A 455 2.25 -17.70 -19.24
C THR A 455 3.02 -17.97 -20.52
N LEU A 456 2.41 -18.66 -21.49
CA LEU A 456 3.05 -18.96 -22.76
C LEU A 456 3.39 -17.70 -23.56
N LEU A 457 2.45 -16.76 -23.65
CA LEU A 457 2.67 -15.49 -24.37
C LEU A 457 3.72 -14.62 -23.66
N ASN A 458 3.78 -14.63 -22.33
CA ASN A 458 4.83 -13.95 -21.58
C ASN A 458 6.22 -14.49 -21.94
N HIS A 459 6.39 -15.81 -22.04
CA HIS A 459 7.66 -16.38 -22.52
C HIS A 459 7.98 -15.92 -23.94
N VAL A 460 7.00 -15.80 -24.84
CA VAL A 460 7.26 -15.28 -26.20
C VAL A 460 7.70 -13.82 -26.17
N VAL A 461 7.07 -12.98 -25.35
CA VAL A 461 7.41 -11.56 -25.22
C VAL A 461 8.81 -11.38 -24.62
N PHE A 462 9.18 -12.16 -23.62
CA PHE A 462 10.51 -12.09 -23.01
C PHE A 462 11.60 -12.68 -23.91
N ALA A 463 11.31 -13.69 -24.74
CA ALA A 463 12.26 -14.23 -25.71
C ALA A 463 12.45 -13.35 -26.94
N ASP A 464 11.40 -12.61 -27.35
CA ASP A 464 11.37 -11.72 -28.51
C ASP A 464 10.49 -10.48 -28.21
N PRO A 465 11.03 -9.47 -27.51
CA PRO A 465 10.27 -8.27 -27.12
C PRO A 465 9.82 -7.42 -28.33
N GLY A 466 10.42 -7.62 -29.50
CA GLY A 466 10.02 -6.98 -30.75
C GLY A 466 8.76 -7.59 -31.39
N SER A 467 8.27 -8.73 -30.90
CA SER A 467 7.09 -9.41 -31.46
C SER A 467 5.80 -8.67 -31.19
N ARG A 468 5.37 -7.81 -32.11
CA ARG A 468 4.09 -7.09 -32.02
C ARG A 468 2.90 -8.03 -31.82
N VAL A 469 2.91 -9.21 -32.47
CA VAL A 469 1.84 -10.19 -32.37
C VAL A 469 1.75 -10.75 -30.94
N ALA A 470 2.87 -11.18 -30.36
CA ALA A 470 2.88 -11.73 -29.01
C ALA A 470 2.45 -10.67 -27.96
N ARG A 471 2.95 -9.43 -28.09
CA ARG A 471 2.55 -8.31 -27.22
C ARG A 471 1.06 -8.03 -27.30
N ALA A 472 0.49 -7.95 -28.52
CA ALA A 472 -0.94 -7.71 -28.71
C ALA A 472 -1.82 -8.84 -28.14
N GLU A 473 -1.42 -10.10 -28.36
CA GLU A 473 -2.14 -11.26 -27.83
C GLU A 473 -2.08 -11.29 -26.29
N LEU A 474 -0.89 -11.07 -25.69
CA LEU A 474 -0.75 -11.03 -24.23
C LEU A 474 -1.57 -9.87 -23.62
N ALA A 475 -1.55 -8.70 -24.24
CA ALA A 475 -2.36 -7.55 -23.81
C ALA A 475 -3.86 -7.88 -23.84
N ARG A 476 -4.31 -8.59 -24.85
CA ARG A 476 -5.71 -9.04 -24.97
C ARG A 476 -6.09 -10.05 -23.87
N ILE A 477 -5.21 -11.00 -23.57
CA ILE A 477 -5.42 -11.97 -22.46
C ILE A 477 -5.44 -11.24 -21.11
N TYR A 478 -4.49 -10.33 -20.86
CA TYR A 478 -4.47 -9.53 -19.64
C TYR A 478 -5.75 -8.69 -19.48
N THR A 479 -6.24 -8.11 -20.56
CA THR A 479 -7.52 -7.36 -20.55
C THR A 479 -8.69 -8.24 -20.10
N ARG A 480 -8.77 -9.48 -20.60
CA ARG A 480 -9.83 -10.43 -20.20
C ARG A 480 -9.71 -10.83 -18.73
N LEU A 481 -8.49 -11.13 -18.26
CA LEU A 481 -8.22 -11.45 -16.85
C LEU A 481 -8.57 -10.26 -15.95
N GLY A 482 -8.22 -9.04 -16.35
CA GLY A 482 -8.56 -7.83 -15.62
C GLY A 482 -10.06 -7.58 -15.53
N TYR A 483 -10.82 -7.82 -16.61
CA TYR A 483 -12.27 -7.65 -16.60
C TYR A 483 -12.99 -8.68 -15.71
N ALA A 484 -12.44 -9.88 -15.57
CA ALA A 484 -13.01 -10.93 -14.75
C ALA A 484 -12.65 -10.78 -13.25
N ALA A 485 -11.59 -10.03 -12.93
CA ALA A 485 -11.07 -9.94 -11.56
C ALA A 485 -12.07 -9.27 -10.61
N GLU A 486 -12.41 -9.94 -9.50
CA GLU A 486 -13.10 -9.34 -8.36
C GLU A 486 -12.15 -8.45 -7.55
N ASN A 487 -10.87 -8.79 -7.48
CA ASN A 487 -9.85 -7.99 -6.84
C ASN A 487 -9.47 -6.77 -7.69
N ALA A 488 -9.66 -5.58 -7.16
CA ALA A 488 -9.39 -4.32 -7.88
C ALA A 488 -7.90 -4.18 -8.23
N VAL A 489 -7.02 -4.58 -7.32
CA VAL A 489 -5.58 -4.53 -7.52
C VAL A 489 -5.15 -5.45 -8.65
N TRP A 490 -5.68 -6.67 -8.72
CA TRP A 490 -5.41 -7.58 -9.84
C TRP A 490 -5.91 -7.02 -11.16
N ARG A 491 -7.14 -6.46 -11.17
CA ARG A 491 -7.66 -5.76 -12.35
C ARG A 491 -6.69 -4.68 -12.83
N ASN A 492 -6.23 -3.83 -11.91
CA ASN A 492 -5.32 -2.74 -12.23
C ASN A 492 -3.97 -3.25 -12.74
N PHE A 493 -3.40 -4.30 -12.13
CA PHE A 493 -2.16 -4.93 -12.62
C PHE A 493 -2.32 -5.48 -14.04
N TYR A 494 -3.37 -6.24 -14.31
CA TYR A 494 -3.61 -6.80 -15.63
C TYR A 494 -3.82 -5.72 -16.70
N LEU A 495 -4.67 -4.73 -16.41
CA LEU A 495 -4.97 -3.68 -17.39
C LEU A 495 -3.78 -2.74 -17.62
N THR A 496 -3.01 -2.41 -16.59
CA THR A 496 -1.78 -1.61 -16.74
C THR A 496 -0.71 -2.40 -17.49
N GLY A 497 -0.58 -3.70 -17.24
CA GLY A 497 0.30 -4.57 -18.01
C GLY A 497 -0.11 -4.64 -19.49
N ALA A 498 -1.40 -4.71 -19.79
CA ALA A 498 -1.90 -4.65 -21.16
C ALA A 498 -1.57 -3.30 -21.84
N LEU A 499 -1.71 -2.20 -21.11
CA LEU A 499 -1.36 -0.86 -21.58
C LEU A 499 0.14 -0.74 -21.88
N GLU A 500 1.01 -1.20 -20.98
CA GLU A 500 2.47 -1.16 -21.16
C GLU A 500 2.94 -2.04 -22.34
N LEU A 501 2.31 -3.19 -22.57
CA LEU A 501 2.59 -4.03 -23.75
C LEU A 501 2.27 -3.32 -25.07
N THR A 502 1.26 -2.46 -25.10
CA THR A 502 0.81 -1.78 -26.33
C THR A 502 1.44 -0.42 -26.53
N GLU A 503 1.66 0.34 -25.47
CA GLU A 503 2.10 1.74 -25.53
C GLU A 503 3.51 1.97 -24.97
N GLY A 504 4.10 0.96 -24.32
CA GLY A 504 5.38 1.09 -23.63
C GLY A 504 5.23 1.63 -22.20
N VAL A 505 6.36 1.80 -21.54
CA VAL A 505 6.41 2.33 -20.16
C VAL A 505 5.94 3.78 -20.14
N ARG A 506 4.94 4.06 -19.32
CA ARG A 506 4.53 5.44 -19.03
C ARG A 506 5.22 5.93 -17.77
N VAL A 507 5.86 7.08 -17.87
CA VAL A 507 6.50 7.74 -16.73
C VAL A 507 5.42 8.23 -15.77
N GLY A 508 5.54 7.84 -14.49
CA GLY A 508 4.65 8.32 -13.44
C GLY A 508 5.05 9.71 -12.97
N GLU A 509 4.06 10.56 -12.72
CA GLU A 509 4.26 11.88 -12.12
C GLU A 509 4.18 11.86 -10.58
N SER A 510 3.77 10.73 -9.98
CA SER A 510 3.63 10.61 -8.53
C SER A 510 4.94 10.19 -7.87
N SER A 511 5.34 10.94 -6.85
CA SER A 511 6.40 10.56 -5.92
C SER A 511 5.84 10.56 -4.50
N THR A 512 6.03 9.47 -3.77
CA THR A 512 5.71 9.41 -2.33
C THR A 512 6.81 10.05 -1.48
N VAL A 513 7.91 10.51 -2.11
CA VAL A 513 9.06 11.13 -1.44
C VAL A 513 9.10 12.61 -1.80
N GLY A 514 8.62 13.45 -0.88
CA GLY A 514 8.74 14.91 -0.97
C GLY A 514 9.97 15.45 -0.21
N PRO A 515 10.34 16.72 -0.44
CA PRO A 515 11.45 17.36 0.26
C PRO A 515 11.33 17.32 1.80
N THR A 516 10.13 17.45 2.33
CA THR A 516 9.86 17.40 3.77
C THR A 516 10.02 16.01 4.36
N MET A 517 9.71 14.95 3.60
CA MET A 517 10.01 13.58 3.99
C MET A 517 11.52 13.33 4.06
N MET A 518 12.28 13.78 3.07
CA MET A 518 13.76 13.72 3.11
C MET A 518 14.32 14.51 4.29
N ALA A 519 13.72 15.65 4.63
CA ALA A 519 14.11 16.43 5.80
C ALA A 519 13.78 15.74 7.14
N ALA A 520 12.79 14.85 7.18
CA ALA A 520 12.44 14.07 8.37
C ALA A 520 13.40 12.90 8.63
N LEU A 521 14.17 12.43 7.63
CA LEU A 521 15.17 11.35 7.77
C LEU A 521 16.20 11.68 8.87
N SER A 522 16.63 10.68 9.64
CA SER A 522 17.83 10.82 10.47
C SER A 522 19.09 10.93 9.60
N ILE A 523 20.22 11.32 10.19
CA ILE A 523 21.50 11.35 9.45
C ILE A 523 21.87 9.93 9.00
N GLU A 524 21.65 8.93 9.85
CA GLU A 524 21.89 7.51 9.55
C GLU A 524 21.07 7.07 8.34
N GLN A 525 19.78 7.38 8.31
CA GLN A 525 18.90 7.04 7.19
C GLN A 525 19.32 7.75 5.89
N LEU A 526 19.83 8.98 5.98
CA LEU A 526 20.42 9.69 4.84
C LEU A 526 21.69 8.98 4.35
N ILE A 527 22.58 8.54 5.25
CA ILE A 527 23.77 7.76 4.88
C ILE A 527 23.35 6.43 4.23
N ASP A 528 22.39 5.71 4.82
CA ASP A 528 21.85 4.46 4.27
C ASP A 528 21.27 4.67 2.86
N SER A 529 20.58 5.80 2.64
CA SER A 529 20.04 6.15 1.31
C SER A 529 21.14 6.36 0.25
N VAL A 530 22.35 6.70 0.66
CA VAL A 530 23.53 6.75 -0.22
C VAL A 530 24.11 5.36 -0.40
N ALA A 531 24.25 4.60 0.68
CA ALA A 531 24.86 3.27 0.68
C ALA A 531 24.19 2.31 -0.31
N ILE A 532 22.85 2.29 -0.33
CA ILE A 532 22.07 1.43 -1.25
C ILE A 532 22.20 1.84 -2.73
N ARG A 533 22.76 2.99 -3.05
CA ARG A 533 22.97 3.49 -4.42
C ARG A 533 24.40 3.33 -4.91
N ILE A 534 25.31 2.86 -4.08
CA ILE A 534 26.69 2.59 -4.53
C ILE A 534 26.67 1.41 -5.51
N ASN A 535 27.20 1.66 -6.72
CA ASN A 535 27.47 0.58 -7.65
C ASN A 535 28.68 -0.22 -7.18
N GLY A 536 28.44 -1.36 -6.52
CA GLY A 536 29.48 -2.19 -5.95
C GLY A 536 30.59 -2.55 -6.92
N PRO A 537 30.30 -3.09 -8.13
CA PRO A 537 31.31 -3.37 -9.16
C PRO A 537 32.22 -2.19 -9.53
N LYS A 538 31.65 -0.98 -9.62
CA LYS A 538 32.46 0.23 -9.90
C LYS A 538 33.29 0.70 -8.69
N ALA A 539 32.90 0.27 -7.50
CA ALA A 539 33.52 0.68 -6.23
C ALA A 539 34.42 -0.39 -5.60
N TRP A 540 34.67 -1.55 -6.24
CA TRP A 540 35.43 -2.66 -5.65
C TRP A 540 36.83 -2.27 -5.17
N ASP A 541 37.52 -1.41 -5.94
CA ASP A 541 38.89 -1.00 -5.65
C ASP A 541 38.97 0.28 -4.81
N LEU A 542 37.83 0.95 -4.54
CA LEU A 542 37.82 2.14 -3.70
C LEU A 542 38.15 1.80 -2.26
N LYS A 543 39.01 2.64 -1.66
CA LYS A 543 39.37 2.60 -0.24
C LYS A 543 39.36 4.02 0.28
N VAL A 544 38.17 4.51 0.65
CA VAL A 544 37.97 5.86 1.13
C VAL A 544 37.51 5.84 2.56
N ARG A 545 38.15 6.65 3.42
CA ARG A 545 37.71 6.96 4.79
C ARG A 545 37.41 8.44 4.85
N MET A 546 36.23 8.81 5.29
CA MET A 546 35.80 10.19 5.40
C MET A 546 34.98 10.41 6.67
N ASP A 547 35.05 11.60 7.20
CA ASP A 547 34.25 12.04 8.33
C ASP A 547 33.16 13.02 7.85
N TRP A 548 31.94 12.80 8.31
CA TRP A 548 30.85 13.76 8.21
C TRP A 548 30.55 14.29 9.61
N SER A 549 31.00 15.51 9.87
CA SER A 549 30.85 16.19 11.15
C SER A 549 29.61 17.06 11.18
N PHE A 550 28.82 16.94 12.21
CA PHE A 550 27.63 17.75 12.48
C PHE A 550 27.81 18.50 13.81
N PRO A 551 28.54 19.63 13.83
CA PRO A 551 28.87 20.34 15.07
C PRO A 551 27.65 20.73 15.88
N SER A 552 26.54 21.10 15.23
CA SER A 552 25.29 21.46 15.90
C SER A 552 24.60 20.29 16.63
N LEU A 553 24.97 19.06 16.30
CA LEU A 553 24.46 17.83 16.92
C LEU A 553 25.51 17.17 17.85
N GLY A 554 26.75 17.66 17.85
CA GLY A 554 27.85 17.07 18.63
C GLY A 554 28.25 15.66 18.18
N VAL A 555 28.08 15.32 16.90
CA VAL A 555 28.32 13.96 16.36
C VAL A 555 29.16 14.01 15.09
N VAL A 556 30.03 13.02 14.93
CA VAL A 556 30.82 12.75 13.74
C VAL A 556 30.50 11.33 13.25
N TYR A 557 30.17 11.19 11.99
CA TYR A 557 30.00 9.90 11.33
C TYR A 557 31.27 9.57 10.56
N HIS A 558 31.88 8.43 10.89
CA HIS A 558 33.06 7.89 10.20
C HIS A 558 32.60 6.95 9.11
N LEU A 559 32.65 7.41 7.87
CA LEU A 559 32.23 6.64 6.71
C LEU A 559 33.44 5.93 6.10
N THR A 560 33.25 4.67 5.74
CA THR A 560 34.26 3.88 5.03
C THR A 560 33.65 3.28 3.78
N VAL A 561 34.23 3.58 2.62
CA VAL A 561 33.93 2.88 1.37
C VAL A 561 35.05 1.89 1.08
N ARG A 562 34.71 0.60 1.07
CA ARG A 562 35.65 -0.49 0.84
C ARG A 562 34.89 -1.72 0.32
N ASN A 563 35.51 -2.47 -0.61
CA ASN A 563 34.89 -3.67 -1.18
C ASN A 563 33.51 -3.42 -1.80
N GLY A 564 33.28 -2.24 -2.36
CA GLY A 564 32.01 -1.87 -2.99
C GLY A 564 30.87 -1.52 -2.05
N VAL A 565 31.13 -1.38 -0.73
CA VAL A 565 30.12 -1.03 0.28
C VAL A 565 30.50 0.23 1.04
N LEU A 566 29.51 1.02 1.45
CA LEU A 566 29.66 2.10 2.41
C LEU A 566 29.15 1.62 3.76
N THR A 567 30.01 1.75 4.76
CA THR A 567 29.67 1.50 6.17
C THR A 567 29.98 2.73 7.00
N TYR A 568 29.35 2.86 8.14
CA TYR A 568 29.62 3.98 9.05
C TYR A 568 29.50 3.58 10.52
N ARG A 569 30.08 4.43 11.37
CA ARG A 569 29.89 4.45 12.83
C ARG A 569 29.83 5.92 13.25
N SER A 570 29.20 6.20 14.38
CA SER A 570 29.19 7.55 14.98
C SER A 570 30.10 7.62 16.21
N ASP A 571 30.70 8.79 16.42
CA ASP A 571 31.53 9.13 17.58
C ASP A 571 31.35 10.63 17.86
N GLU A 572 31.93 11.10 18.99
CA GLU A 572 32.01 12.54 19.29
C GLU A 572 33.25 13.20 18.66
N ASN A 573 34.29 12.41 18.34
CA ASN A 573 35.59 12.90 17.86
C ASN A 573 35.84 12.49 16.40
N ALA A 574 36.60 13.31 15.68
CA ALA A 574 37.07 13.01 14.34
C ALA A 574 38.03 11.80 14.30
N ASP A 575 38.00 11.00 13.22
CA ASP A 575 38.94 9.93 12.96
C ASP A 575 40.25 10.51 12.40
N PRO A 576 41.40 10.38 13.11
CA PRO A 576 42.70 10.85 12.62
C PRO A 576 43.12 10.22 11.28
N GLY A 577 42.48 9.10 10.91
CA GLY A 577 42.76 8.39 9.66
C GLY A 577 41.76 8.73 8.52
N ALA A 578 40.88 9.68 8.72
CA ALA A 578 39.99 10.16 7.64
C ALA A 578 40.81 10.94 6.61
N GLY A 579 40.65 10.60 5.33
CA GLY A 579 41.32 11.31 4.24
C GLY A 579 40.64 12.64 3.90
N VAL A 580 39.38 12.79 4.22
CA VAL A 580 38.56 14.01 4.03
C VAL A 580 37.52 14.11 5.14
N THR A 581 37.31 15.34 5.64
CA THR A 581 36.26 15.66 6.60
C THR A 581 35.37 16.75 6.05
N LEU A 582 34.05 16.52 6.10
CA LEU A 582 33.02 17.50 5.76
C LEU A 582 32.33 17.96 7.07
N SER A 583 32.41 19.25 7.38
CA SER A 583 31.68 19.87 8.48
C SER A 583 30.45 20.58 7.93
N MET A 584 29.27 20.12 8.35
CA MET A 584 28.02 20.57 7.74
C MET A 584 26.82 20.48 8.68
N THR A 585 25.76 21.15 8.30
CA THR A 585 24.43 20.98 8.88
C THR A 585 23.65 19.91 8.09
N LYS A 586 22.57 19.39 8.69
CA LYS A 586 21.66 18.46 7.99
C LYS A 586 21.07 19.07 6.70
N VAL A 587 20.78 20.38 6.70
CA VAL A 587 20.28 21.09 5.52
C VAL A 587 21.31 21.10 4.40
N GLN A 588 22.57 21.32 4.72
CA GLN A 588 23.67 21.27 3.74
C GLN A 588 23.88 19.84 3.21
N LEU A 589 23.77 18.81 4.07
CA LEU A 589 23.79 17.41 3.60
C LEU A 589 22.66 17.12 2.60
N LEU A 590 21.44 17.54 2.90
CA LEU A 590 20.30 17.38 1.98
C LEU A 590 20.52 18.10 0.64
N ALA A 591 21.11 19.30 0.67
CA ALA A 591 21.46 20.04 -0.54
C ALA A 591 22.53 19.31 -1.37
N LEU A 592 23.57 18.76 -0.69
CA LEU A 592 24.62 17.95 -1.32
C LEU A 592 24.02 16.70 -1.99
N LEU A 593 23.19 15.93 -1.27
CA LEU A 593 22.53 14.73 -1.78
C LEU A 593 21.53 15.04 -2.89
N GLY A 594 20.92 16.24 -2.86
CA GLY A 594 20.07 16.77 -3.93
C GLY A 594 20.83 17.30 -5.17
N GLY A 595 22.17 17.18 -5.19
CA GLY A 595 23.01 17.55 -6.33
C GLY A 595 23.35 19.05 -6.43
N LYS A 596 23.14 19.85 -5.37
CA LYS A 596 23.50 21.27 -5.35
C LYS A 596 24.99 21.54 -5.10
N GLY A 597 25.82 20.48 -5.05
CA GLY A 597 27.25 20.60 -4.79
C GLY A 597 27.57 20.89 -3.33
N LEU A 598 28.85 21.24 -3.05
CA LEU A 598 29.35 21.45 -1.67
C LEU A 598 28.82 22.75 -1.04
N GLY A 599 28.53 23.79 -1.85
CA GLY A 599 28.08 25.07 -1.33
C GLY A 599 29.01 25.61 -0.23
N ASP A 600 28.46 25.92 0.94
CA ASP A 600 29.18 26.44 2.12
C ASP A 600 29.61 25.32 3.10
N ILE A 601 29.68 24.06 2.65
CA ILE A 601 30.20 22.93 3.44
C ILE A 601 31.71 23.11 3.61
N GLU A 602 32.18 23.13 4.85
CA GLU A 602 33.60 23.18 5.16
C GLU A 602 34.24 21.82 4.86
N VAL A 603 35.25 21.82 3.99
CA VAL A 603 35.98 20.60 3.61
C VAL A 603 37.43 20.71 4.03
N SER A 604 37.90 19.74 4.79
CA SER A 604 39.32 19.59 5.15
C SER A 604 39.86 18.24 4.67
N GLY A 605 41.12 18.19 4.26
CA GLY A 605 41.72 17.01 3.64
C GLY A 605 41.55 16.94 2.13
N ASP A 606 41.56 15.74 1.56
CA ASP A 606 41.53 15.51 0.11
C ASP A 606 40.09 15.41 -0.41
N ALA A 607 39.56 16.50 -0.94
CA ALA A 607 38.22 16.57 -1.51
C ALA A 607 38.02 15.62 -2.72
N SER A 608 39.10 15.16 -3.37
CA SER A 608 38.98 14.21 -4.50
C SER A 608 38.40 12.86 -4.05
N LEU A 609 38.58 12.48 -2.79
CA LEU A 609 38.02 11.26 -2.21
C LEU A 609 36.48 11.28 -2.20
N LEU A 610 35.90 12.42 -1.88
CA LEU A 610 34.43 12.59 -1.98
C LEU A 610 33.95 12.44 -3.43
N GLN A 611 34.68 13.04 -4.38
CA GLN A 611 34.33 12.94 -5.80
C GLN A 611 34.39 11.49 -6.30
N GLN A 612 35.37 10.71 -5.83
CA GLN A 612 35.45 9.28 -6.18
C GLN A 612 34.24 8.51 -5.65
N VAL A 613 33.74 8.81 -4.45
CA VAL A 613 32.53 8.18 -3.89
C VAL A 613 31.30 8.62 -4.67
N LEU A 614 31.14 9.91 -4.94
CA LEU A 614 29.98 10.42 -5.68
C LEU A 614 29.91 9.86 -7.12
N ALA A 615 31.05 9.57 -7.74
CA ALA A 615 31.10 9.01 -9.11
C ALA A 615 30.57 7.57 -9.20
N VAL A 616 30.50 6.85 -8.08
CA VAL A 616 29.99 5.47 -8.03
C VAL A 616 28.58 5.38 -7.45
N VAL A 617 27.98 6.50 -7.04
CA VAL A 617 26.57 6.56 -6.60
C VAL A 617 25.66 6.67 -7.81
N GLU A 618 24.79 5.69 -8.00
CA GLU A 618 23.86 5.64 -9.13
C GLU A 618 22.50 6.23 -8.76
N LYS A 619 21.81 6.77 -9.77
CA LYS A 619 20.41 7.18 -9.64
C LYS A 619 19.53 5.98 -9.95
N PRO A 620 18.49 5.72 -9.12
CA PRO A 620 17.51 4.68 -9.44
C PRO A 620 16.79 5.01 -10.77
N ASP A 621 16.41 3.97 -11.51
CA ASP A 621 15.56 4.11 -12.70
C ASP A 621 14.08 3.94 -12.32
N PRO A 622 13.25 4.98 -12.37
CA PRO A 622 11.81 4.87 -12.09
C PRO A 622 11.02 4.27 -13.26
N ASN A 623 11.66 4.07 -14.43
CA ASN A 623 11.00 3.72 -15.68
C ASN A 623 11.31 2.30 -16.16
N PHE A 624 11.78 1.43 -15.27
CA PHE A 624 12.04 0.05 -15.68
C PHE A 624 10.75 -0.64 -16.15
N ALA A 625 10.87 -1.46 -17.20
CA ALA A 625 9.76 -2.23 -17.73
C ALA A 625 9.38 -3.36 -16.74
N ILE A 626 8.10 -3.74 -16.72
CA ILE A 626 7.58 -4.82 -15.86
C ILE A 626 7.14 -6.02 -16.71
N VAL A 627 6.52 -5.79 -17.84
CA VAL A 627 5.95 -6.85 -18.70
C VAL A 627 6.77 -7.13 -19.95
N THR A 628 7.92 -6.49 -20.08
CA THR A 628 8.94 -6.74 -21.11
C THR A 628 10.33 -6.76 -20.46
N PRO A 629 11.34 -7.37 -21.12
CA PRO A 629 12.73 -7.32 -20.64
C PRO A 629 13.27 -5.90 -20.53
#